data_13f2b02ff1476e3b331945d73ff03e2d
#
_entry.id   13f2b02ff1476e3b331945d73ff03e2d
#
_cell.length_a   1.000
_cell.length_b   1.000
_cell.length_c   1.000
_cell.angle_alpha   90.00
_cell.angle_beta   90.00
_cell.angle_gamma   90.00
#
_symmetry.space_group_name_H-M   'P 1'
#
loop_
_entity.id
_entity.type
_entity.pdbx_description
1 polymer ?
#
loop_
_entity_poly.entity_id
_entity_poly.type
_entity_poly.pdbx_seq_one_letter_code
_entity_poly.pdbx_strand_id
1 'polypeptide(L)'
;KLVDVLRVTELGQGGHVEREIMLVKVQASGYGRDEVKRNTEIFRGQIIDVTPSLYTVQLVGTSDKLDAFLASLRDVARIVEVARSGVVGLSRGDKIMR
;
A
#
# COMPACT_ATOMS: atom_id res chain seq x y z
N LYS A 1 -18.46 9.27 3.43
CA LYS A 1 -19.28 8.33 3.81
C LYS A 1 -18.73 6.93 3.75
N LEU A 2 -19.05 6.23 4.73
CA LEU A 2 -18.56 4.97 4.87
C LEU A 2 -19.11 4.02 3.91
N VAL A 3 -18.29 3.32 3.30
CA VAL A 3 -18.70 2.17 2.55
C VAL A 3 -18.78 1.06 3.54
N ASP A 4 -19.92 0.51 3.73
CA ASP A 4 -20.03 -0.47 4.75
C ASP A 4 -19.41 -1.79 4.34
N VAL A 5 -19.18 -2.59 5.33
CA VAL A 5 -18.45 -3.82 5.15
C VAL A 5 -19.15 -4.79 4.22
N LEU A 6 -20.45 -4.79 4.23
CA LEU A 6 -21.19 -5.69 3.36
C LEU A 6 -20.97 -5.37 1.90
N ARG A 7 -20.90 -4.09 1.57
CA ARG A 7 -20.66 -3.71 0.19
C ARG A 7 -19.30 -4.10 -0.26
N VAL A 8 -18.30 -3.94 0.61
CA VAL A 8 -16.96 -4.36 0.27
C VAL A 8 -16.92 -5.86 -0.01
N THR A 9 -17.64 -6.63 0.78
CA THR A 9 -17.72 -8.06 0.59
C THR A 9 -18.33 -8.40 -0.76
N GLU A 10 -19.39 -7.70 -1.14
CA GLU A 10 -20.02 -7.93 -2.43
C GLU A 10 -19.12 -7.58 -3.59
N LEU A 11 -18.31 -6.56 -3.43
CA LEU A 11 -17.38 -6.16 -4.48
C LEU A 11 -16.37 -7.24 -4.81
N GLY A 12 -16.13 -8.15 -3.88
CA GLY A 12 -15.24 -9.26 -4.13
C GLY A 12 -15.69 -10.20 -5.21
N GLN A 13 -16.92 -10.06 -5.68
CA GLN A 13 -17.44 -10.90 -6.73
C GLN A 13 -17.07 -10.44 -8.14
N GLY A 14 -16.26 -9.42 -8.28
CA GLY A 14 -15.79 -8.97 -9.57
C GLY A 14 -16.37 -7.64 -9.97
N GLY A 15 -15.97 -7.12 -11.10
CA GLY A 15 -16.53 -5.91 -11.66
C GLY A 15 -16.43 -4.66 -10.82
N HIS A 16 -15.38 -4.52 -10.04
CA HIS A 16 -15.23 -3.36 -9.17
C HIS A 16 -13.79 -2.84 -9.21
N VAL A 17 -13.61 -1.64 -8.70
CA VAL A 17 -12.31 -1.03 -8.50
C VAL A 17 -12.15 -0.75 -7.02
N GLU A 18 -11.09 -1.22 -6.43
CA GLU A 18 -10.81 -0.95 -5.02
C GLU A 18 -9.37 -0.56 -4.84
N ARG A 19 -9.12 0.28 -3.85
CA ARG A 19 -7.78 0.73 -3.53
C ARG A 19 -7.67 0.98 -2.04
N GLU A 20 -6.43 0.95 -1.58
CA GLU A 20 -6.10 1.26 -0.20
C GLU A 20 -4.80 2.04 -0.22
N ILE A 21 -4.65 3.00 0.68
CA ILE A 21 -3.37 3.71 0.82
C ILE A 21 -2.65 3.20 2.05
N MET A 22 -1.34 3.09 1.95
CA MET A 22 -0.49 2.65 3.05
C MET A 22 0.68 3.61 3.21
N LEU A 23 1.00 3.91 4.45
CA LEU A 23 2.23 4.62 4.80
C LEU A 23 3.07 3.65 5.61
N VAL A 24 4.33 3.50 5.24
CA VAL A 24 5.22 2.60 5.96
C VAL A 24 6.54 3.30 6.21
N LYS A 25 7.01 3.19 7.45
CA LYS A 25 8.29 3.76 7.85
C LYS A 25 9.28 2.63 8.03
N VAL A 26 10.42 2.71 7.36
CA VAL A 26 11.43 1.67 7.41
C VAL A 26 12.77 2.23 7.81
N GLN A 27 13.53 1.42 8.54
CA GLN A 27 14.89 1.73 8.92
C GLN A 27 15.82 0.91 8.04
N ALA A 28 16.72 1.58 7.36
CA ALA A 28 17.65 0.90 6.46
C ALA A 28 18.93 1.70 6.35
N SER A 29 20.03 1.01 6.08
CA SER A 29 21.33 1.64 5.89
C SER A 29 22.10 0.87 4.83
N GLY A 30 23.08 1.54 4.20
CA GLY A 30 23.91 0.91 3.21
C GLY A 30 23.11 0.30 2.07
N TYR A 31 23.40 -0.96 1.79
CA TYR A 31 22.73 -1.69 0.71
C TYR A 31 21.21 -1.71 0.89
N GLY A 32 20.74 -1.80 2.13
CA GLY A 32 19.31 -1.83 2.39
C GLY A 32 18.60 -0.58 1.92
N ARG A 33 19.27 0.58 1.98
CA ARG A 33 18.67 1.83 1.51
C ARG A 33 18.39 1.78 0.02
N ASP A 34 19.34 1.24 -0.74
CA ASP A 34 19.17 1.11 -2.19
C ASP A 34 18.04 0.14 -2.51
N GLU A 35 17.92 -0.93 -1.75
CA GLU A 35 16.86 -1.90 -1.98
C GLU A 35 15.48 -1.36 -1.64
N VAL A 36 15.38 -0.53 -0.60
CA VAL A 36 14.10 0.12 -0.29
C VAL A 36 13.68 1.02 -1.44
N LYS A 37 14.63 1.80 -2.00
CA LYS A 37 14.33 2.66 -3.13
C LYS A 37 13.90 1.85 -4.34
N ARG A 38 14.62 0.76 -4.63
CA ARG A 38 14.31 -0.09 -5.77
C ARG A 38 12.92 -0.72 -5.64
N ASN A 39 12.62 -1.27 -4.47
CA ASN A 39 11.32 -1.89 -4.25
C ASN A 39 10.20 -0.87 -4.34
N THR A 40 10.43 0.33 -3.83
CA THR A 40 9.44 1.39 -3.94
C THR A 40 9.14 1.72 -5.40
N GLU A 41 10.16 1.80 -6.23
CA GLU A 41 9.96 2.06 -7.65
C GLU A 41 9.24 0.93 -8.36
N ILE A 42 9.61 -0.30 -8.05
CA ILE A 42 8.99 -1.47 -8.65
C ILE A 42 7.48 -1.49 -8.37
N PHE A 43 7.10 -1.17 -7.14
CA PHE A 43 5.69 -1.17 -6.74
C PHE A 43 5.00 0.15 -7.03
N ARG A 44 5.73 1.12 -7.61
CA ARG A 44 5.20 2.44 -7.97
C ARG A 44 4.72 3.23 -6.76
N GLY A 45 5.46 3.10 -5.67
CA GLY A 45 5.23 3.91 -4.50
C GLY A 45 6.01 5.20 -4.57
N GLN A 46 5.90 5.99 -3.50
CA GLN A 46 6.62 7.26 -3.39
C GLN A 46 7.29 7.34 -2.04
N ILE A 47 8.53 7.80 -2.05
CA ILE A 47 9.23 8.10 -0.80
C ILE A 47 8.85 9.52 -0.44
N ILE A 48 8.15 9.68 0.68
CA ILE A 48 7.63 10.99 1.05
C ILE A 48 8.40 11.67 2.17
N ASP A 49 9.29 10.92 2.83
CA ASP A 49 10.13 11.51 3.85
C ASP A 49 11.40 10.70 3.99
N VAL A 50 12.52 11.37 4.23
CA VAL A 50 13.82 10.73 4.31
C VAL A 50 14.60 11.36 5.45
N THR A 51 15.16 10.50 6.31
CA THR A 51 16.16 10.94 7.29
C THR A 51 17.40 10.09 7.07
N PRO A 52 18.52 10.34 7.78
CA PRO A 52 19.70 9.51 7.57
C PRO A 52 19.49 8.01 7.76
N SER A 53 18.54 7.61 8.58
CA SER A 53 18.32 6.20 8.84
C SER A 53 16.93 5.70 8.50
N LEU A 54 16.00 6.60 8.18
CA LEU A 54 14.59 6.21 7.99
C LEU A 54 14.05 6.72 6.67
N TYR A 55 13.22 5.89 6.05
CA TYR A 55 12.42 6.29 4.90
C TYR A 55 10.96 6.12 5.25
N THR A 56 10.12 7.06 4.83
CA THR A 56 8.68 6.89 4.88
C THR A 56 8.17 6.78 3.45
N VAL A 57 7.47 5.71 3.17
CA VAL A 57 7.00 5.38 1.82
C VAL A 57 5.48 5.36 1.80
N GLN A 58 4.93 5.90 0.72
CA GLN A 58 3.50 5.87 0.46
C GLN A 58 3.24 4.93 -0.70
N LEU A 59 2.25 4.06 -0.56
CA LEU A 59 1.86 3.15 -1.63
C LEU A 59 0.35 3.05 -1.70
N VAL A 60 -0.18 3.13 -2.91
CA VAL A 60 -1.60 2.99 -3.16
C VAL A 60 -1.80 1.77 -4.06
N GLY A 61 -2.74 0.92 -3.72
CA GLY A 61 -3.02 -0.25 -4.54
C GLY A 61 -4.05 -1.14 -3.90
N THR A 62 -4.15 -2.35 -4.42
CA THR A 62 -5.00 -3.36 -3.82
C THR A 62 -4.35 -3.88 -2.56
N SER A 63 -5.13 -4.54 -1.71
CA SER A 63 -4.59 -5.10 -0.48
C SER A 63 -3.46 -6.09 -0.76
N ASP A 64 -3.61 -6.91 -1.80
CA ASP A 64 -2.58 -7.88 -2.16
C ASP A 64 -1.27 -7.20 -2.54
N LYS A 65 -1.37 -6.09 -3.27
CA LYS A 65 -0.18 -5.34 -3.65
C LYS A 65 0.52 -4.76 -2.43
N LEU A 66 -0.24 -4.22 -1.49
CA LEU A 66 0.33 -3.65 -0.28
C LEU A 66 1.00 -4.73 0.57
N ASP A 67 0.36 -5.89 0.68
CA ASP A 67 0.94 -7.00 1.41
C ASP A 67 2.24 -7.48 0.78
N ALA A 68 2.28 -7.57 -0.55
CA ALA A 68 3.47 -7.98 -1.27
C ALA A 68 4.61 -6.98 -1.06
N PHE A 69 4.29 -5.70 -1.06
CA PHE A 69 5.30 -4.67 -0.83
C PHE A 69 5.90 -4.80 0.58
N LEU A 70 5.05 -4.99 1.59
CA LEU A 70 5.57 -5.17 2.96
C LEU A 70 6.47 -6.38 3.04
N ALA A 71 6.09 -7.48 2.41
CA ALA A 71 6.90 -8.69 2.41
C ALA A 71 8.26 -8.42 1.77
N SER A 72 8.29 -7.67 0.66
CA SER A 72 9.55 -7.36 0.00
C SER A 72 10.45 -6.50 0.86
N LEU A 73 9.88 -5.59 1.65
CA LEU A 73 10.68 -4.73 2.51
C LEU A 73 11.28 -5.46 3.69
N ARG A 74 10.59 -6.47 4.21
CA ARG A 74 11.08 -7.21 5.37
C ARG A 74 12.42 -7.89 5.14
N ASP A 75 12.72 -8.21 3.90
CA ASP A 75 13.97 -8.88 3.57
C ASP A 75 15.16 -7.93 3.53
N VAL A 76 14.92 -6.63 3.42
CA VAL A 76 16.01 -5.68 3.19
C VAL A 76 16.06 -4.56 4.20
N ALA A 77 15.04 -4.42 5.04
CA ALA A 77 14.98 -3.31 5.98
C ALA A 77 14.10 -3.69 7.17
N ARG A 78 14.18 -2.88 8.21
CA ARG A 78 13.34 -3.08 9.39
C ARG A 78 12.13 -2.18 9.28
N ILE A 79 10.94 -2.77 9.31
CA ILE A 79 9.71 -2.00 9.31
C ILE A 79 9.47 -1.47 10.72
N VAL A 80 9.38 -0.15 10.82
CA VAL A 80 9.23 0.50 12.11
C VAL A 80 7.76 0.79 12.42
N GLU A 81 7.02 1.20 11.40
CA GLU A 81 5.64 1.61 11.60
C GLU A 81 4.87 1.47 10.31
N VAL A 82 3.62 1.02 10.39
CA VAL A 82 2.76 0.87 9.23
C VAL A 82 1.38 1.42 9.58
N ALA A 83 0.82 2.20 8.67
CA ALA A 83 -0.56 2.66 8.78
C ALA A 83 -1.25 2.40 7.45
N ARG A 84 -2.46 1.86 7.51
CA ARG A 84 -3.24 1.56 6.31
C ARG A 84 -4.63 2.16 6.46
N SER A 85 -5.17 2.65 5.36
CA SER A 85 -6.46 3.33 5.39
C SER A 85 -7.65 2.40 5.41
N GLY A 86 -7.45 1.16 4.97
CA GLY A 86 -8.57 0.28 4.66
C GLY A 86 -9.02 0.49 3.23
N VAL A 87 -9.73 -0.48 2.72
CA VAL A 87 -10.12 -0.53 1.31
C VAL A 87 -11.29 0.38 1.04
N VAL A 88 -11.23 1.12 -0.08
CA VAL A 88 -12.36 1.85 -0.62
C VAL A 88 -12.59 1.36 -2.03
N GLY A 89 -13.82 1.36 -2.48
CA GLY A 89 -14.11 0.80 -3.79
C GLY A 89 -15.39 1.32 -4.39
N LEU A 90 -15.47 1.16 -5.71
CA LEU A 90 -16.64 1.52 -6.49
C LEU A 90 -16.87 0.45 -7.53
N SER A 91 -18.12 0.38 -8.01
CA SER A 91 -18.44 -0.50 -9.12
C SER A 91 -17.76 0.02 -10.37
N ARG A 92 -17.41 -0.91 -11.27
CA ARG A 92 -16.83 -0.53 -12.55
C ARG A 92 -17.87 -0.02 -13.50
N GLY A 93 -17.40 0.85 -14.41
CA GLY A 93 -18.20 1.31 -15.52
C GLY A 93 -19.43 2.06 -15.11
N ASP A 94 -20.54 1.71 -15.71
CA ASP A 94 -21.80 2.41 -15.50
C ASP A 94 -22.56 1.98 -14.26
N LYS A 95 -22.11 0.96 -13.57
CA LYS A 95 -22.81 0.48 -12.39
C LYS A 95 -22.64 1.45 -11.24
N ILE A 96 -23.68 1.55 -10.43
CA ILE A 96 -23.66 2.44 -9.29
C ILE A 96 -23.78 1.60 -8.03
N MET A 97 -22.86 1.80 -7.11
CA MET A 97 -22.87 1.10 -5.85
C MET A 97 -23.80 1.79 -4.89
N ARG A 98 -24.72 1.07 -4.32
CA ARG A 98 -25.67 1.64 -3.39
C ARG A 98 -25.66 0.95 -2.05
#